data_bbf4f070e493487d275864368b96ae88
#
_entry.id   bbf4f070e493487d275864368b96ae88
#
_cell.length_a   1.000
_cell.length_b   1.000
_cell.length_c   1.000
_cell.angle_alpha   90.00
_cell.angle_beta   90.00
_cell.angle_gamma   90.00
#
_symmetry.space_group_name_H-M   'P 1'
#
loop_
_entity.id
_entity.type
_entity.pdbx_description
1 polymer ?
#
loop_
_entity_poly.entity_id
_entity_poly.type
_entity_poly.pdbx_seq_one_letter_code
_entity_poly.pdbx_strand_id
1 'polypeptide(L)'
;VFVPLALVLMALMTQIPRLRWQCLAASPPIKRIVPPLLGLLVGGLLSLGYRDLGALSWVGLVANVLSLWLVASLLLNFSFKTHGLSANRLGSLLAHLGVAICALGINQVSHYSQEGGTVLKAGSPYQLGAYTFRYEGNEPLIGPNYTAERITLSVHKGAKEVARLMPERRHYSVRTMNMNEPGIAWGLFGDLYVVLGEKMGPDAYAMRLHYKPLVRWIWLGGMLMMAGGALRLSGRKPLLASRPAKIPRPLREQEAP
;
A
#
# COMPACT_ATOMS: atom_id res chain seq x y z
N VAL A 1 -7.69 -1.93 19.21
CA VAL A 1 -6.64 -1.14 19.91
C VAL A 1 -5.67 -0.49 18.91
N PHE A 2 -5.13 -1.19 17.91
CA PHE A 2 -4.11 -0.64 16.99
C PHE A 2 -4.60 0.49 16.09
N VAL A 3 -5.84 0.43 15.58
CA VAL A 3 -6.35 1.41 14.62
C VAL A 3 -6.40 2.84 15.20
N PRO A 4 -6.99 3.10 16.37
CA PRO A 4 -6.98 4.45 16.95
C PRO A 4 -5.56 4.98 17.18
N LEU A 5 -4.65 4.14 17.65
CA LEU A 5 -3.25 4.52 17.87
C LEU A 5 -2.56 4.90 16.56
N ALA A 6 -2.77 4.14 15.49
CA ALA A 6 -2.24 4.43 14.17
C ALA A 6 -2.78 5.76 13.61
N LEU A 7 -4.07 6.05 13.80
CA LEU A 7 -4.67 7.33 13.37
C LEU A 7 -4.07 8.53 14.12
N VAL A 8 -3.87 8.40 15.44
CA VAL A 8 -3.20 9.44 16.23
C VAL A 8 -1.75 9.66 15.74
N LEU A 9 -1.00 8.56 15.52
CA LEU A 9 0.35 8.64 15.00
C LEU A 9 0.37 9.33 13.62
N MET A 10 -0.53 8.96 12.72
CA MET A 10 -0.65 9.60 11.41
C MET A 10 -0.98 11.09 11.52
N ALA A 11 -1.91 11.47 12.40
CA ALA A 11 -2.23 12.88 12.65
C ALA A 11 -1.00 13.67 13.13
N LEU A 12 -0.22 13.10 14.04
CA LEU A 12 1.05 13.70 14.48
C LEU A 12 2.06 13.80 13.34
N MET A 13 2.18 12.76 12.50
CA MET A 13 3.09 12.76 11.36
C MET A 13 2.75 13.85 10.32
N THR A 14 1.49 14.27 10.19
CA THR A 14 1.13 15.38 9.29
C THR A 14 1.77 16.71 9.71
N GLN A 15 2.20 16.84 10.97
CA GLN A 15 2.85 18.04 11.49
C GLN A 15 4.37 18.03 11.29
N ILE A 16 5.00 16.86 11.12
CA ILE A 16 6.46 16.71 10.99
C ILE A 16 7.08 17.65 9.94
N PRO A 17 6.53 17.79 8.70
CA PRO A 17 7.11 18.69 7.71
C PRO A 17 7.12 20.17 8.11
N ARG A 18 6.36 20.54 9.15
CA ARG A 18 6.22 21.92 9.67
C ARG A 18 7.16 22.19 10.84
N LEU A 19 7.61 21.14 11.53
CA LEU A 19 8.48 21.26 12.68
C LEU A 19 9.93 21.48 12.19
N ARG A 20 10.45 22.67 12.43
CA ARG A 20 11.88 22.97 12.29
C ARG A 20 12.53 22.91 13.67
N TRP A 21 13.55 22.09 13.80
CA TRP A 21 14.35 22.02 15.02
C TRP A 21 14.89 23.43 15.35
N GLN A 22 14.55 23.94 16.51
CA GLN A 22 14.97 25.24 17.07
C GLN A 22 14.40 26.51 16.40
N CYS A 23 13.53 26.45 15.42
CA CYS A 23 12.92 27.63 14.82
C CYS A 23 11.43 27.46 14.64
N LEU A 24 10.60 28.18 15.35
CA LEU A 24 9.18 28.42 15.05
C LEU A 24 9.09 29.40 13.87
N ALA A 25 9.70 29.08 12.72
CA ALA A 25 9.51 29.89 11.53
C ALA A 25 8.07 29.75 11.07
N ALA A 26 7.32 30.85 11.10
CA ALA A 26 5.96 30.90 10.61
C ALA A 26 5.93 30.49 9.13
N SER A 27 5.50 29.26 8.87
CA SER A 27 5.26 28.84 7.49
C SER A 27 4.13 29.68 6.91
N PRO A 28 4.19 30.05 5.62
CA PRO A 28 3.14 30.85 4.98
C PRO A 28 1.78 30.15 5.13
N PRO A 29 0.69 30.89 5.32
CA PRO A 29 -0.64 30.33 5.64
C PRO A 29 -1.11 29.31 4.61
N ILE A 30 -0.75 29.50 3.34
CA ILE A 30 -1.08 28.56 2.25
C ILE A 30 -0.55 27.15 2.51
N LYS A 31 0.67 27.01 3.03
CA LYS A 31 1.27 25.70 3.36
C LYS A 31 0.66 25.06 4.62
N ARG A 32 -0.12 25.81 5.39
CA ARG A 32 -0.84 25.28 6.56
C ARG A 32 -2.24 24.81 6.20
N ILE A 33 -2.91 25.50 5.29
CA ILE A 33 -4.32 25.31 4.95
C ILE A 33 -4.49 24.32 3.78
N VAL A 34 -3.66 24.42 2.73
CA VAL A 34 -3.80 23.60 1.51
C VAL A 34 -3.68 22.10 1.77
N PRO A 35 -2.70 21.57 2.55
CA PRO A 35 -2.59 20.13 2.76
C PRO A 35 -3.83 19.49 3.41
N PRO A 36 -4.39 20.03 4.52
CA PRO A 36 -5.60 19.45 5.09
C PRO A 36 -6.82 19.55 4.18
N LEU A 37 -6.96 20.65 3.42
CA LEU A 37 -8.03 20.78 2.44
C LEU A 37 -7.91 19.76 1.31
N LEU A 38 -6.71 19.53 0.78
CA LEU A 38 -6.46 18.47 -0.21
C LEU A 38 -6.73 17.09 0.38
N GLY A 39 -6.31 16.83 1.61
CA GLY A 39 -6.61 15.59 2.32
C GLY A 39 -8.11 15.34 2.44
N LEU A 40 -8.87 16.36 2.88
CA LEU A 40 -10.33 16.30 2.97
C LEU A 40 -10.99 16.07 1.60
N LEU A 41 -10.62 16.86 0.60
CA LEU A 41 -11.23 16.77 -0.72
C LEU A 41 -10.94 15.42 -1.37
N VAL A 42 -9.67 15.05 -1.52
CA VAL A 42 -9.27 13.83 -2.24
C VAL A 42 -9.60 12.59 -1.41
N GLY A 43 -9.39 12.62 -0.08
CA GLY A 43 -9.75 11.52 0.81
C GLY A 43 -11.24 11.28 0.88
N GLY A 44 -12.04 12.35 0.89
CA GLY A 44 -13.49 12.29 0.80
C GLY A 44 -13.97 11.71 -0.53
N LEU A 45 -13.45 12.22 -1.66
CA LEU A 45 -13.76 11.70 -3.00
C LEU A 45 -13.37 10.24 -3.15
N LEU A 46 -12.20 9.84 -2.63
CA LEU A 46 -11.77 8.45 -2.64
C LEU A 46 -12.74 7.55 -1.87
N SER A 47 -13.13 7.97 -0.66
CA SER A 47 -14.09 7.22 0.16
C SER A 47 -15.47 7.10 -0.51
N LEU A 48 -15.93 8.17 -1.16
CA LEU A 48 -17.19 8.16 -1.92
C LEU A 48 -17.11 7.29 -3.18
N GLY A 49 -15.96 7.28 -3.87
CA GLY A 49 -15.74 6.44 -5.06
C GLY A 49 -15.74 4.94 -4.76
N TYR A 50 -15.43 4.55 -3.53
CA TYR A 50 -15.47 3.15 -3.08
C TYR A 50 -16.76 2.76 -2.32
N ARG A 51 -17.73 3.67 -2.16
CA ARG A 51 -18.95 3.41 -1.37
C ARG A 51 -19.74 2.20 -1.87
N ASP A 52 -19.72 1.96 -3.18
CA ASP A 52 -20.45 0.84 -3.80
C ASP A 52 -19.77 -0.52 -3.53
N LEU A 53 -18.54 -0.51 -3.02
CA LEU A 53 -17.77 -1.72 -2.67
C LEU A 53 -17.88 -2.06 -1.18
N GLY A 54 -18.29 -1.13 -0.33
CA GLY A 54 -18.41 -1.35 1.11
C GLY A 54 -19.08 -0.18 1.83
N ALA A 55 -19.53 -0.41 3.06
CA ALA A 55 -20.14 0.63 3.87
C ALA A 55 -19.15 1.77 4.15
N LEU A 56 -19.63 3.00 4.07
CA LEU A 56 -18.84 4.18 4.44
C LEU A 56 -18.49 4.13 5.94
N SER A 57 -17.24 3.81 6.23
CA SER A 57 -16.73 3.78 7.59
C SER A 57 -16.10 5.13 7.95
N TRP A 58 -16.49 5.71 9.09
CA TRP A 58 -15.85 6.93 9.61
C TRP A 58 -14.35 6.75 9.84
N VAL A 59 -13.94 5.57 10.31
CA VAL A 59 -12.52 5.21 10.50
C VAL A 59 -11.81 5.21 9.15
N GLY A 60 -12.42 4.60 8.13
CA GLY A 60 -11.88 4.56 6.77
C GLY A 60 -11.76 5.96 6.15
N LEU A 61 -12.78 6.82 6.34
CA LEU A 61 -12.76 8.20 5.87
C LEU A 61 -11.59 8.98 6.53
N VAL A 62 -11.50 8.93 7.86
CA VAL A 62 -10.43 9.62 8.61
C VAL A 62 -9.05 9.13 8.18
N ALA A 63 -8.88 7.81 7.99
CA ALA A 63 -7.62 7.23 7.54
C ALA A 63 -7.23 7.71 6.13
N ASN A 64 -8.19 7.78 5.18
CA ASN A 64 -7.96 8.31 3.84
C ASN A 64 -7.56 9.79 3.90
N VAL A 65 -8.29 10.59 4.67
CA VAL A 65 -8.01 12.03 4.84
C VAL A 65 -6.62 12.25 5.41
N LEU A 66 -6.25 11.55 6.49
CA LEU A 66 -4.94 11.69 7.13
C LEU A 66 -3.79 11.23 6.23
N SER A 67 -3.97 10.11 5.50
CA SER A 67 -2.96 9.59 4.56
C SER A 67 -2.68 10.61 3.46
N LEU A 68 -3.73 11.16 2.84
CA LEU A 68 -3.59 12.11 1.74
C LEU A 68 -3.17 13.51 2.22
N TRP A 69 -3.57 13.90 3.42
CA TRP A 69 -3.03 15.10 4.08
C TRP A 69 -1.52 14.97 4.32
N LEU A 70 -1.06 13.81 4.81
CA LEU A 70 0.37 13.56 5.01
C LEU A 70 1.12 13.64 3.67
N VAL A 71 0.63 12.99 2.61
CA VAL A 71 1.22 13.08 1.26
C VAL A 71 1.31 14.53 0.79
N ALA A 72 0.20 15.28 0.87
CA ALA A 72 0.17 16.68 0.46
C ALA A 72 1.15 17.55 1.29
N SER A 73 1.21 17.32 2.61
CA SER A 73 2.14 18.03 3.50
C SER A 73 3.60 17.76 3.15
N LEU A 74 3.95 16.52 2.85
CA LEU A 74 5.31 16.13 2.45
C LEU A 74 5.69 16.79 1.13
N LEU A 75 4.83 16.69 0.11
CA LEU A 75 5.13 17.21 -1.24
C LEU A 75 5.19 18.75 -1.27
N LEU A 76 4.25 19.46 -0.63
CA LEU A 76 4.21 20.91 -0.63
C LEU A 76 5.31 21.57 0.25
N ASN A 77 5.79 20.86 1.27
CA ASN A 77 6.87 21.36 2.11
C ASN A 77 8.26 20.89 1.66
N PHE A 78 8.33 19.95 0.71
CA PHE A 78 9.61 19.52 0.15
C PHE A 78 10.14 20.56 -0.84
N SER A 79 11.26 21.19 -0.50
CA SER A 79 11.91 22.19 -1.35
C SER A 79 13.06 21.56 -2.12
N PHE A 80 12.90 21.45 -3.44
CA PHE A 80 13.95 20.99 -4.34
C PHE A 80 15.02 22.06 -4.60
N LYS A 81 14.66 23.35 -4.44
CA LYS A 81 15.46 24.49 -4.91
C LYS A 81 16.52 25.01 -3.94
N THR A 82 16.34 24.87 -2.63
CA THR A 82 17.12 25.69 -1.67
C THR A 82 18.38 25.05 -1.11
N HIS A 83 18.57 23.73 -1.20
CA HIS A 83 19.70 23.06 -0.55
C HIS A 83 20.18 21.75 -1.22
N GLY A 84 19.89 21.52 -2.49
CA GLY A 84 20.23 20.25 -3.14
C GLY A 84 19.48 19.03 -2.57
N LEU A 85 19.49 17.92 -3.29
CA LEU A 85 18.94 16.64 -2.87
C LEU A 85 19.94 15.93 -1.94
N SER A 86 19.92 16.25 -0.64
CA SER A 86 20.73 15.45 0.29
C SER A 86 20.03 14.10 0.55
N ALA A 87 20.83 13.03 0.65
CA ALA A 87 20.35 11.66 0.92
C ALA A 87 19.47 11.62 2.19
N ASN A 88 19.81 12.41 3.22
CA ASN A 88 19.05 12.50 4.46
C ASN A 88 17.63 13.06 4.26
N ARG A 89 17.47 14.08 3.41
CA ARG A 89 16.16 14.69 3.14
C ARG A 89 15.31 13.78 2.27
N LEU A 90 15.90 13.26 1.20
CA LEU A 90 15.21 12.33 0.31
C LEU A 90 14.83 11.05 1.06
N GLY A 91 15.72 10.52 1.88
CA GLY A 91 15.44 9.35 2.72
C GLY A 91 14.27 9.58 3.69
N SER A 92 14.24 10.75 4.33
CA SER A 92 13.12 11.11 5.20
C SER A 92 11.80 11.26 4.43
N LEU A 93 11.83 11.91 3.28
CA LEU A 93 10.65 12.06 2.42
C LEU A 93 10.08 10.70 2.01
N LEU A 94 10.94 9.81 1.47
CA LEU A 94 10.54 8.48 1.01
C LEU A 94 9.98 7.63 2.15
N ALA A 95 10.62 7.66 3.33
CA ALA A 95 10.14 6.90 4.48
C ALA A 95 8.74 7.32 4.92
N HIS A 96 8.49 8.62 5.07
CA HIS A 96 7.16 9.12 5.48
C HIS A 96 6.11 8.96 4.38
N LEU A 97 6.49 9.16 3.11
CA LEU A 97 5.61 8.89 1.97
C LEU A 97 5.23 7.41 1.92
N GLY A 98 6.19 6.51 2.20
CA GLY A 98 5.95 5.07 2.30
C GLY A 98 4.92 4.72 3.38
N VAL A 99 5.00 5.36 4.56
CA VAL A 99 3.98 5.18 5.62
C VAL A 99 2.60 5.60 5.14
N ALA A 100 2.49 6.78 4.50
CA ALA A 100 1.19 7.27 4.01
C ALA A 100 0.57 6.35 2.94
N ILE A 101 1.38 5.89 1.99
CA ILE A 101 0.96 4.98 0.92
C ILE A 101 0.57 3.62 1.50
N CYS A 102 1.34 3.08 2.44
CA CYS A 102 1.04 1.82 3.12
C CYS A 102 -0.28 1.91 3.90
N ALA A 103 -0.47 2.98 4.68
CA ALA A 103 -1.69 3.23 5.42
C ALA A 103 -2.92 3.35 4.51
N LEU A 104 -2.78 4.03 3.36
CA LEU A 104 -3.84 4.11 2.35
C LEU A 104 -4.18 2.72 1.82
N GLY A 105 -3.19 1.91 1.46
CA GLY A 105 -3.40 0.53 0.99
C GLY A 105 -4.09 -0.35 2.03
N ILE A 106 -3.63 -0.32 3.29
CA ILE A 106 -4.24 -1.07 4.39
C ILE A 106 -5.70 -0.66 4.58
N ASN A 107 -5.98 0.65 4.58
CA ASN A 107 -7.33 1.16 4.73
C ASN A 107 -8.26 0.68 3.63
N GLN A 108 -7.82 0.74 2.36
CA GLN A 108 -8.64 0.29 1.23
C GLN A 108 -8.90 -1.23 1.28
N VAL A 109 -7.88 -2.03 1.56
CA VAL A 109 -8.05 -3.49 1.72
C VAL A 109 -9.00 -3.82 2.87
N SER A 110 -8.88 -3.13 4.01
CA SER A 110 -9.67 -3.44 5.20
C SER A 110 -11.16 -3.09 5.07
N HIS A 111 -11.48 -2.03 4.35
CA HIS A 111 -12.86 -1.51 4.30
C HIS A 111 -13.58 -1.79 2.99
N TYR A 112 -12.86 -2.02 1.89
CA TYR A 112 -13.45 -2.11 0.54
C TYR A 112 -13.08 -3.39 -0.21
N SER A 113 -12.50 -4.39 0.47
CA SER A 113 -12.34 -5.73 -0.11
C SER A 113 -13.70 -6.36 -0.31
N GLN A 114 -13.85 -7.04 -1.44
CA GLN A 114 -15.06 -7.83 -1.72
C GLN A 114 -14.69 -9.31 -1.77
N GLU A 115 -15.55 -10.12 -1.19
CA GLU A 115 -15.47 -11.57 -1.22
C GLU A 115 -16.81 -12.16 -1.56
N GLY A 116 -16.80 -13.15 -2.45
CA GLY A 116 -17.99 -13.90 -2.83
C GLY A 116 -17.66 -15.39 -2.92
N GLY A 117 -18.52 -16.21 -2.34
CA GLY A 117 -18.52 -17.66 -2.50
C GLY A 117 -19.64 -18.09 -3.39
N THR A 118 -19.37 -18.92 -4.39
CA THR A 118 -20.38 -19.44 -5.30
C THR A 118 -19.97 -20.79 -5.88
N VAL A 119 -20.95 -21.50 -6.42
CA VAL A 119 -20.72 -22.67 -7.26
C VAL A 119 -20.87 -22.22 -8.71
N LEU A 120 -19.76 -22.09 -9.41
CA LEU A 120 -19.77 -21.75 -10.83
C LEU A 120 -19.94 -23.00 -11.68
N LYS A 121 -20.84 -22.89 -12.64
CA LYS A 121 -21.08 -23.88 -13.69
C LYS A 121 -20.79 -23.25 -15.04
N ALA A 122 -20.50 -24.08 -16.04
CA ALA A 122 -20.35 -23.62 -17.41
C ALA A 122 -21.55 -22.77 -17.86
N GLY A 123 -21.28 -21.59 -18.41
CA GLY A 123 -22.30 -20.67 -18.91
C GLY A 123 -22.99 -19.80 -17.86
N SER A 124 -22.72 -19.97 -16.53
CA SER A 124 -23.32 -19.14 -15.48
C SER A 124 -22.33 -18.05 -15.06
N PRO A 125 -22.59 -16.76 -15.36
CA PRO A 125 -21.74 -15.68 -14.87
C PRO A 125 -22.03 -15.40 -13.39
N TYR A 126 -20.99 -15.00 -12.66
CA TYR A 126 -21.09 -14.51 -11.28
C TYR A 126 -20.59 -13.08 -11.20
N GLN A 127 -21.37 -12.21 -10.60
CA GLN A 127 -21.01 -10.81 -10.43
C GLN A 127 -20.46 -10.54 -9.03
N LEU A 128 -19.27 -9.97 -8.97
CA LEU A 128 -18.66 -9.47 -7.74
C LEU A 128 -18.33 -7.98 -7.93
N GLY A 129 -19.16 -7.11 -7.38
CA GLY A 129 -19.05 -5.67 -7.59
C GLY A 129 -19.13 -5.29 -9.07
N ALA A 130 -18.08 -4.63 -9.55
CA ALA A 130 -17.97 -4.19 -10.94
C ALA A 130 -17.47 -5.28 -11.91
N TYR A 131 -17.14 -6.47 -11.40
CA TYR A 131 -16.52 -7.55 -12.17
C TYR A 131 -17.49 -8.71 -12.35
N THR A 132 -17.51 -9.26 -13.55
CA THR A 132 -18.29 -10.45 -13.91
C THR A 132 -17.34 -11.58 -14.25
N PHE A 133 -17.41 -12.67 -13.51
CA PHE A 133 -16.62 -13.89 -13.71
C PHE A 133 -17.43 -14.89 -14.52
N ARG A 134 -16.81 -15.43 -15.56
CA ARG A 134 -17.41 -16.47 -16.40
C ARG A 134 -16.53 -17.70 -16.43
N TYR A 135 -17.12 -18.84 -16.17
CA TYR A 135 -16.43 -20.13 -16.31
C TYR A 135 -16.38 -20.52 -17.78
N GLU A 136 -15.16 -20.70 -18.30
CA GLU A 136 -14.91 -21.05 -19.71
C GLU A 136 -14.71 -22.55 -19.90
N GLY A 137 -14.09 -23.22 -18.93
CA GLY A 137 -13.81 -24.65 -19.00
C GLY A 137 -12.77 -25.12 -17.99
N ASN A 138 -12.57 -26.43 -17.97
CA ASN A 138 -11.54 -27.09 -17.18
C ASN A 138 -10.67 -27.98 -18.05
N GLU A 139 -9.42 -28.14 -17.69
CA GLU A 139 -8.46 -29.01 -18.32
C GLU A 139 -7.65 -29.78 -17.27
N PRO A 140 -7.42 -31.11 -17.49
CA PRO A 140 -6.49 -31.87 -16.68
C PRO A 140 -5.06 -31.47 -17.02
N LEU A 141 -4.21 -31.30 -16.00
CA LEU A 141 -2.80 -31.00 -16.15
C LEU A 141 -1.97 -32.05 -15.40
N ILE A 142 -0.92 -32.53 -16.03
CA ILE A 142 0.05 -33.46 -15.42
C ILE A 142 1.35 -32.69 -15.19
N GLY A 143 1.70 -32.47 -13.91
CA GLY A 143 2.96 -31.86 -13.49
C GLY A 143 4.02 -32.93 -13.17
N PRO A 144 5.23 -32.50 -12.79
CA PRO A 144 6.35 -33.41 -12.51
C PRO A 144 6.07 -34.38 -11.34
N ASN A 145 5.31 -33.94 -10.32
CA ASN A 145 5.02 -34.72 -9.11
C ASN A 145 3.58 -34.53 -8.62
N TYR A 146 2.70 -33.96 -9.46
CA TYR A 146 1.29 -33.78 -9.17
C TYR A 146 0.43 -33.93 -10.41
N THR A 147 -0.83 -34.23 -10.21
CA THR A 147 -1.88 -34.01 -11.19
C THR A 147 -2.71 -32.82 -10.78
N ALA A 148 -3.17 -32.02 -11.73
CA ALA A 148 -3.99 -30.87 -11.43
C ALA A 148 -5.21 -30.80 -12.32
N GLU A 149 -6.25 -30.18 -11.82
CA GLU A 149 -7.40 -29.73 -12.56
C GLU A 149 -7.34 -28.21 -12.61
N ARG A 150 -7.10 -27.65 -13.81
CA ARG A 150 -7.02 -26.21 -14.05
C ARG A 150 -8.35 -25.74 -14.57
N ILE A 151 -8.84 -24.65 -14.02
CA ILE A 151 -10.06 -23.98 -14.46
C ILE A 151 -9.71 -22.66 -15.11
N THR A 152 -10.33 -22.37 -16.25
CA THR A 152 -10.20 -21.08 -16.93
C THR A 152 -11.42 -20.24 -16.66
N LEU A 153 -11.19 -19.04 -16.14
CA LEU A 153 -12.20 -18.04 -15.88
C LEU A 153 -11.85 -16.75 -16.63
N SER A 154 -12.78 -16.23 -17.42
CA SER A 154 -12.69 -14.88 -17.95
C SER A 154 -13.33 -13.88 -16.99
N VAL A 155 -12.70 -12.72 -16.80
CA VAL A 155 -13.19 -11.66 -15.95
C VAL A 155 -13.46 -10.43 -16.79
N HIS A 156 -14.70 -9.95 -16.71
CA HIS A 156 -15.17 -8.80 -17.47
C HIS A 156 -15.50 -7.63 -16.56
N LYS A 157 -15.21 -6.42 -17.02
CA LYS A 157 -15.72 -5.16 -16.44
C LYS A 157 -16.60 -4.49 -17.48
N GLY A 158 -17.92 -4.56 -17.30
CA GLY A 158 -18.86 -4.24 -18.35
C GLY A 158 -18.70 -5.19 -19.56
N ALA A 159 -18.51 -4.65 -20.75
CA ALA A 159 -18.33 -5.43 -21.98
C ALA A 159 -16.86 -5.85 -22.24
N LYS A 160 -15.89 -5.33 -21.46
CA LYS A 160 -14.46 -5.56 -21.71
C LYS A 160 -13.93 -6.70 -20.83
N GLU A 161 -13.27 -7.69 -21.45
CA GLU A 161 -12.44 -8.65 -20.72
C GLU A 161 -11.21 -7.94 -20.16
N VAL A 162 -11.02 -8.01 -18.84
CA VAL A 162 -9.93 -7.31 -18.13
C VAL A 162 -8.89 -8.27 -17.59
N ALA A 163 -9.25 -9.53 -17.40
CA ALA A 163 -8.34 -10.55 -16.91
C ALA A 163 -8.81 -11.96 -17.29
N ARG A 164 -7.87 -12.89 -17.31
CA ARG A 164 -8.11 -14.31 -17.38
C ARG A 164 -7.41 -14.98 -16.21
N LEU A 165 -8.15 -15.74 -15.42
CA LEU A 165 -7.69 -16.40 -14.21
C LEU A 165 -7.66 -17.89 -14.42
N MET A 166 -6.60 -18.54 -13.95
CA MET A 166 -6.41 -19.99 -14.10
C MET A 166 -6.07 -20.62 -12.75
N PRO A 167 -7.04 -20.71 -11.82
CA PRO A 167 -6.82 -21.42 -10.57
C PRO A 167 -6.70 -22.92 -10.82
N GLU A 168 -5.86 -23.58 -10.00
CA GLU A 168 -5.61 -25.01 -10.10
C GLU A 168 -5.91 -25.71 -8.79
N ARG A 169 -6.41 -26.94 -8.89
CA ARG A 169 -6.47 -27.88 -7.77
C ARG A 169 -5.45 -28.96 -8.02
N ARG A 170 -4.35 -28.95 -7.29
CA ARG A 170 -3.25 -29.91 -7.41
C ARG A 170 -3.41 -31.06 -6.43
N HIS A 171 -3.15 -32.26 -6.91
CA HIS A 171 -3.05 -33.47 -6.11
C HIS A 171 -1.62 -33.98 -6.17
N TYR A 172 -0.90 -33.93 -5.07
CA TYR A 172 0.49 -34.38 -4.97
C TYR A 172 0.56 -35.87 -4.66
N SER A 173 1.24 -36.65 -5.52
CA SER A 173 1.33 -38.11 -5.40
C SER A 173 2.08 -38.59 -4.15
N VAL A 174 3.10 -37.85 -3.70
CA VAL A 174 3.96 -38.23 -2.57
C VAL A 174 3.29 -38.04 -1.21
N ARG A 175 2.50 -36.95 -1.04
CA ARG A 175 1.83 -36.63 0.23
C ARG A 175 0.33 -36.91 0.23
N THR A 176 -0.23 -37.35 -0.86
CA THR A 176 -1.70 -37.59 -1.05
C THR A 176 -2.54 -36.40 -0.59
N MET A 177 -2.03 -35.17 -0.79
CA MET A 177 -2.62 -33.93 -0.32
C MET A 177 -3.13 -33.10 -1.49
N ASN A 178 -4.32 -32.57 -1.35
CA ASN A 178 -4.86 -31.59 -2.29
C ASN A 178 -4.38 -30.20 -1.90
N MET A 179 -3.84 -29.44 -2.85
CA MET A 179 -3.45 -28.04 -2.67
C MET A 179 -4.14 -27.19 -3.73
N ASN A 180 -4.75 -26.13 -3.31
CA ASN A 180 -5.40 -25.17 -4.20
C ASN A 180 -4.43 -24.05 -4.53
N GLU A 181 -4.11 -23.90 -5.82
CA GLU A 181 -3.34 -22.78 -6.34
C GLU A 181 -4.29 -21.70 -6.84
N PRO A 182 -4.26 -20.50 -6.26
CA PRO A 182 -5.16 -19.44 -6.67
C PRO A 182 -4.78 -18.88 -8.04
N GLY A 183 -5.79 -18.59 -8.85
CA GLY A 183 -5.62 -17.75 -10.05
C GLY A 183 -5.60 -16.28 -9.63
N ILE A 184 -4.54 -15.54 -9.97
CA ILE A 184 -4.36 -14.14 -9.55
C ILE A 184 -4.17 -13.26 -10.78
N ALA A 185 -5.00 -12.23 -10.91
CA ALA A 185 -4.79 -11.14 -11.85
C ALA A 185 -4.38 -9.88 -11.10
N TRP A 186 -3.21 -9.40 -11.44
CA TRP A 186 -2.55 -8.27 -10.79
C TRP A 186 -2.98 -6.95 -11.41
N GLY A 187 -3.34 -5.99 -10.56
CA GLY A 187 -3.71 -4.65 -10.99
C GLY A 187 -3.12 -3.56 -10.11
N LEU A 188 -2.87 -2.38 -10.69
CA LEU A 188 -2.35 -1.24 -9.94
C LEU A 188 -3.36 -0.74 -8.88
N PHE A 189 -4.65 -0.82 -9.19
CA PHE A 189 -5.72 -0.32 -8.32
C PHE A 189 -6.46 -1.43 -7.56
N GLY A 190 -6.14 -2.69 -7.82
CA GLY A 190 -6.71 -3.82 -7.09
C GLY A 190 -6.41 -5.14 -7.78
N ASP A 191 -6.25 -6.17 -6.97
CA ASP A 191 -6.01 -7.52 -7.41
C ASP A 191 -7.32 -8.32 -7.37
N LEU A 192 -7.51 -9.12 -8.41
CA LEU A 192 -8.57 -10.13 -8.48
C LEU A 192 -7.93 -11.49 -8.26
N TYR A 193 -8.49 -12.29 -7.37
CA TYR A 193 -8.05 -13.68 -7.26
C TYR A 193 -9.20 -14.63 -6.96
N VAL A 194 -9.02 -15.86 -7.42
CA VAL A 194 -9.98 -16.95 -7.29
C VAL A 194 -9.29 -18.15 -6.68
N VAL A 195 -9.92 -18.73 -5.68
CA VAL A 195 -9.51 -19.98 -5.05
C VAL A 195 -10.55 -21.04 -5.37
N LEU A 196 -10.11 -22.21 -5.84
CA LEU A 196 -10.97 -23.35 -6.04
C LEU A 196 -11.26 -24.02 -4.70
N GLY A 197 -12.53 -24.38 -4.50
CA GLY A 197 -12.97 -25.26 -3.44
C GLY A 197 -13.17 -26.69 -3.95
N GLU A 198 -14.20 -27.34 -3.42
CA GLU A 198 -14.55 -28.69 -3.80
C GLU A 198 -15.28 -28.75 -5.13
N LYS A 199 -15.11 -29.87 -5.83
CA LYS A 199 -15.88 -30.19 -7.03
C LYS A 199 -17.27 -30.64 -6.61
N MET A 200 -18.27 -29.91 -7.04
CA MET A 200 -19.68 -30.14 -6.68
C MET A 200 -20.46 -30.90 -7.75
N GLY A 201 -19.83 -31.16 -8.90
CA GLY A 201 -20.43 -31.88 -10.03
C GLY A 201 -19.47 -31.99 -11.20
N PRO A 202 -19.88 -32.60 -12.33
CA PRO A 202 -18.99 -32.82 -13.49
C PRO A 202 -18.31 -31.50 -13.95
N ASP A 203 -19.08 -30.43 -14.07
CA ASP A 203 -18.61 -29.11 -14.52
C ASP A 203 -19.00 -28.00 -13.52
N ALA A 204 -19.04 -28.33 -12.22
CA ALA A 204 -19.42 -27.41 -11.16
C ALA A 204 -18.38 -27.40 -10.05
N TYR A 205 -17.86 -26.22 -9.72
CA TYR A 205 -16.84 -26.03 -8.70
C TYR A 205 -17.26 -24.95 -7.71
N ALA A 206 -17.10 -25.26 -6.42
CA ALA A 206 -17.15 -24.22 -5.42
C ALA A 206 -15.95 -23.29 -5.61
N MET A 207 -16.17 -21.99 -5.61
CA MET A 207 -15.11 -21.01 -5.80
C MET A 207 -15.28 -19.86 -4.80
N ARG A 208 -14.16 -19.37 -4.33
CA ARG A 208 -14.09 -18.10 -3.59
C ARG A 208 -13.41 -17.06 -4.47
N LEU A 209 -14.12 -15.98 -4.71
CA LEU A 209 -13.69 -14.88 -5.55
C LEU A 209 -13.42 -13.69 -4.66
N HIS A 210 -12.31 -13.01 -4.93
CA HIS A 210 -11.90 -11.87 -4.11
C HIS A 210 -11.46 -10.72 -5.02
N TYR A 211 -11.85 -9.53 -4.63
CA TYR A 211 -11.29 -8.28 -5.11
C TYR A 211 -10.68 -7.52 -3.95
N LYS A 212 -9.39 -7.18 -4.04
CA LYS A 212 -8.64 -6.45 -3.02
C LYS A 212 -8.10 -5.14 -3.59
N PRO A 213 -8.74 -4.00 -3.29
CA PRO A 213 -8.31 -2.71 -3.78
C PRO A 213 -6.99 -2.30 -3.14
N LEU A 214 -6.08 -1.73 -3.92
CA LEU A 214 -4.79 -1.14 -3.50
C LEU A 214 -3.89 -2.05 -2.64
N VAL A 215 -4.07 -3.36 -2.66
CA VAL A 215 -3.23 -4.28 -1.86
C VAL A 215 -1.74 -4.14 -2.18
N ARG A 216 -1.40 -3.84 -3.42
CA ARG A 216 0.00 -3.63 -3.86
C ARG A 216 0.63 -2.37 -3.29
N TRP A 217 -0.19 -1.38 -2.93
CA TRP A 217 0.29 -0.14 -2.34
C TRP A 217 0.86 -0.35 -0.94
N ILE A 218 0.43 -1.42 -0.25
CA ILE A 218 1.03 -1.84 1.04
C ILE A 218 2.49 -2.21 0.82
N TRP A 219 2.78 -3.03 -0.20
CA TRP A 219 4.13 -3.44 -0.54
C TRP A 219 4.98 -2.27 -1.08
N LEU A 220 4.39 -1.44 -1.94
CA LEU A 220 5.04 -0.23 -2.44
C LEU A 220 5.43 0.70 -1.28
N GLY A 221 4.53 0.92 -0.33
CA GLY A 221 4.80 1.72 0.87
C GLY A 221 5.94 1.13 1.69
N GLY A 222 5.95 -0.19 1.90
CA GLY A 222 7.03 -0.91 2.58
C GLY A 222 8.39 -0.73 1.88
N MET A 223 8.43 -0.88 0.56
CA MET A 223 9.66 -0.67 -0.22
C MET A 223 10.16 0.77 -0.14
N LEU A 224 9.26 1.75 -0.18
CA LEU A 224 9.62 3.16 -0.02
C LEU A 224 10.19 3.45 1.37
N MET A 225 9.60 2.85 2.42
CA MET A 225 10.13 2.98 3.79
C MET A 225 11.55 2.40 3.89
N MET A 226 11.79 1.21 3.33
CA MET A 226 13.11 0.58 3.31
C MET A 226 14.13 1.44 2.54
N ALA A 227 13.78 1.89 1.34
CA ALA A 227 14.64 2.74 0.53
C ALA A 227 14.96 4.06 1.24
N GLY A 228 13.94 4.67 1.87
CA GLY A 228 14.12 5.89 2.66
C GLY A 228 15.05 5.71 3.85
N GLY A 229 14.91 4.59 4.57
CA GLY A 229 15.79 4.22 5.68
C GLY A 229 17.24 3.99 5.22
N ALA A 230 17.43 3.23 4.15
CA ALA A 230 18.76 2.97 3.58
C ALA A 230 19.48 4.25 3.14
N LEU A 231 18.76 5.15 2.44
CA LEU A 231 19.31 6.44 2.04
C LEU A 231 19.71 7.30 3.25
N ARG A 232 18.92 7.26 4.32
CA ARG A 232 19.25 8.01 5.53
C ARG A 232 20.46 7.46 6.27
N LEU A 233 20.65 6.15 6.27
CA LEU A 233 21.85 5.50 6.82
C LEU A 233 23.10 5.87 6.02
N SER A 234 23.01 5.84 4.70
CA SER A 234 24.13 6.20 3.79
C SER A 234 24.54 7.67 3.92
N GLY A 235 23.61 8.56 4.24
CA GLY A 235 23.89 10.00 4.43
C GLY A 235 24.46 10.38 5.79
N ARG A 236 24.63 9.44 6.73
CA ARG A 236 25.27 9.71 8.03
C ARG A 236 26.77 9.87 7.85
N LYS A 237 27.29 11.06 8.15
CA LYS A 237 28.74 11.22 8.34
C LYS A 237 29.15 10.37 9.55
N PRO A 238 30.27 9.62 9.48
CA PRO A 238 30.74 8.83 10.62
C PRO A 238 30.91 9.73 11.83
N LEU A 239 30.37 9.30 12.97
CA LEU A 239 30.44 10.01 14.26
C LEU A 239 31.89 10.15 14.80
N LEU A 240 32.86 9.47 14.17
CA LEU A 240 34.28 9.47 14.56
C LEU A 240 35.06 10.71 14.09
N ALA A 241 34.46 11.63 13.35
CA ALA A 241 35.05 12.94 13.10
C ALA A 241 34.67 13.91 14.24
N SER A 242 34.89 13.55 15.48
CA SER A 242 34.94 14.53 16.57
C SER A 242 36.07 15.50 16.24
N ARG A 243 35.73 16.74 15.91
CA ARG A 243 36.69 17.82 15.82
C ARG A 243 37.56 17.76 17.08
N PRO A 244 38.89 17.68 16.93
CA PRO A 244 39.76 17.84 18.10
C PRO A 244 39.36 19.17 18.77
N ALA A 245 39.14 19.09 20.06
CA ALA A 245 38.84 20.27 20.85
C ALA A 245 39.92 21.32 20.53
N LYS A 246 39.51 22.51 20.06
CA LYS A 246 40.42 23.63 19.93
C LYS A 246 41.00 23.86 21.32
N ILE A 247 42.24 23.43 21.53
CA ILE A 247 42.99 23.77 22.74
C ILE A 247 43.04 25.31 22.81
N PRO A 248 42.53 25.95 23.88
CA PRO A 248 42.65 27.36 24.04
C PRO A 248 44.14 27.77 23.97
N ARG A 249 44.50 28.68 23.10
CA ARG A 249 45.85 29.25 23.11
C ARG A 249 46.17 29.77 24.50
N PRO A 250 47.32 29.42 25.11
CA PRO A 250 47.73 30.01 26.36
C PRO A 250 47.80 31.53 26.18
N LEU A 251 47.25 32.28 27.16
CA LEU A 251 47.36 33.71 27.22
C LEU A 251 48.86 34.06 27.27
N ARG A 252 49.33 34.78 26.27
CA ARG A 252 50.66 35.37 26.31
C ARG A 252 50.72 36.23 27.59
N GLU A 253 51.64 35.89 28.49
CA GLU A 253 52.02 36.77 29.56
C GLU A 253 52.37 38.16 28.94
N GLN A 254 51.60 39.17 29.27
CA GLN A 254 51.98 40.55 29.01
C GLN A 254 53.06 40.87 30.03
N GLU A 255 54.31 40.88 29.57
CA GLU A 255 55.38 41.53 30.28
C GLU A 255 54.98 43.01 30.43
N ALA A 256 54.82 43.44 31.67
CA ALA A 256 54.74 44.83 32.06
C ALA A 256 56.13 45.45 32.10
N PRO A 257 56.28 46.77 31.83
CA PRO A 257 57.54 47.51 31.80
C PRO A 257 58.23 47.68 33.15
#